data_643f2e8e8d2a0f5c9b9665bdfce0d01b
#
_entry.id   643f2e8e8d2a0f5c9b9665bdfce0d01b
#
_cell.length_a   1.000
_cell.length_b   1.000
_cell.length_c   1.000
_cell.angle_alpha   90.00
_cell.angle_beta   90.00
_cell.angle_gamma   90.00
#
_symmetry.space_group_name_H-M   'P 1'
#
loop_
_entity.id
_entity.type
_entity.pdbx_description
1 polymer ?
#
loop_
_entity_poly.entity_id
_entity_poly.type
_entity_poly.pdbx_seq_one_letter_code
_entity_poly.pdbx_strand_id
1 'polypeptide(L)'
;ADIESISVLKDASSTAIYGARGSNGVILIQTKRGSQGEFHVTYKTKLAIAEPMQRIETMGPNEFIRLKQDMGRLKNNYSGEQLDPLVGSIISASEKVNYAKGITNDWQDYVFRTVFTMDHQLSFQGGNEKTTYMASVSYLDNPGVVYNSNYQRTNVYASINQKMNDWLSVGLTTQFVNRETGGATPNLEHAIKQSPYGIYKDETGAYYEEPMDYSNLPNPMKDVNADQKRTGRNFMANGFLDLKLPVKGLSFRSQF
;
A
#
# COMPACT_ATOMS: atom_id res chain seq x y z
N ALA A 1 -2.91 15.55 3.92
CA ALA A 1 -2.26 16.87 3.95
C ALA A 1 -3.26 18.04 3.96
N ASP A 2 -4.55 17.81 3.69
CA ASP A 2 -5.60 18.82 3.75
C ASP A 2 -6.33 18.83 5.10
N ILE A 3 -5.80 18.14 6.09
CA ILE A 3 -6.31 18.10 7.45
C ILE A 3 -5.67 19.23 8.25
N GLU A 4 -6.50 19.99 8.96
CA GLU A 4 -6.09 21.03 9.89
C GLU A 4 -5.95 20.46 11.31
N SER A 5 -6.97 19.73 11.77
CA SER A 5 -6.96 19.10 13.08
C SER A 5 -7.70 17.78 13.11
N ILE A 6 -7.32 16.93 14.04
CA ILE A 6 -7.99 15.67 14.36
C ILE A 6 -8.27 15.69 15.87
N SER A 7 -9.55 15.58 16.25
CA SER A 7 -9.99 15.47 17.63
C SER A 7 -10.65 14.13 17.87
N VAL A 8 -10.28 13.45 18.94
CA VAL A 8 -10.88 12.17 19.33
C VAL A 8 -11.74 12.40 20.57
N LEU A 9 -13.05 12.26 20.41
CA LEU A 9 -14.04 12.37 21.47
C LEU A 9 -14.31 10.97 22.02
N LYS A 10 -13.94 10.75 23.29
CA LYS A 10 -14.09 9.43 23.95
C LYS A 10 -15.13 9.46 25.05
N ASP A 11 -15.50 10.63 25.57
CA ASP A 11 -16.40 10.79 26.69
C ASP A 11 -17.85 10.83 26.22
N ALA A 12 -18.74 10.21 26.98
CA ALA A 12 -20.16 10.16 26.67
C ALA A 12 -20.80 11.55 26.51
N SER A 13 -20.36 12.54 27.28
CA SER A 13 -20.83 13.92 27.16
C SER A 13 -20.46 14.59 25.85
N SER A 14 -19.23 14.37 25.37
CA SER A 14 -18.75 14.95 24.11
C SER A 14 -19.29 14.23 22.88
N THR A 15 -19.65 12.94 23.00
CA THR A 15 -20.21 12.14 21.92
C THR A 15 -21.75 12.16 21.86
N ALA A 16 -22.42 12.67 22.88
CA ALA A 16 -23.90 12.68 22.98
C ALA A 16 -24.59 13.37 21.80
N ILE A 17 -24.00 14.43 21.23
CA ILE A 17 -24.55 15.15 20.07
C ILE A 17 -24.59 14.28 18.80
N TYR A 18 -23.82 13.20 18.74
CA TYR A 18 -23.78 12.27 17.59
C TYR A 18 -24.72 11.07 17.76
N GLY A 19 -25.49 11.03 18.89
CA GLY A 19 -26.48 9.99 19.19
C GLY A 19 -25.83 8.60 19.28
N ALA A 20 -26.60 7.57 18.95
CA ALA A 20 -26.15 6.17 19.03
C ALA A 20 -24.89 5.85 18.18
N ARG A 21 -24.63 6.62 17.15
CA ARG A 21 -23.41 6.46 16.32
C ARG A 21 -22.13 6.86 17.05
N GLY A 22 -22.25 7.66 18.11
CA GLY A 22 -21.13 8.11 18.95
C GLY A 22 -20.75 7.14 20.09
N SER A 23 -21.45 6.01 20.27
CA SER A 23 -21.26 5.11 21.42
C SER A 23 -19.84 4.52 21.53
N ASN A 24 -19.14 4.34 20.41
CA ASN A 24 -17.76 3.83 20.38
C ASN A 24 -16.71 4.94 20.25
N GLY A 25 -17.10 6.20 20.49
CA GLY A 25 -16.26 7.39 20.28
C GLY A 25 -16.45 8.00 18.90
N VAL A 26 -16.00 9.25 18.79
CA VAL A 26 -16.09 10.05 17.55
C VAL A 26 -14.71 10.59 17.22
N ILE A 27 -14.31 10.45 15.97
CA ILE A 27 -13.13 11.10 15.40
C ILE A 27 -13.60 12.28 14.55
N LEU A 28 -13.33 13.50 15.04
CA LEU A 28 -13.66 14.72 14.32
C LEU A 28 -12.44 15.14 13.49
N ILE A 29 -12.60 15.18 12.18
CA ILE A 29 -11.57 15.62 11.25
C ILE A 29 -11.97 16.98 10.69
N GLN A 30 -11.15 17.97 10.95
CA GLN A 30 -11.32 19.30 10.38
C GLN A 30 -10.35 19.48 9.23
N THR A 31 -10.88 19.79 8.05
CA THR A 31 -10.07 20.07 6.87
C THR A 31 -9.67 21.54 6.81
N LYS A 32 -8.52 21.82 6.20
CA LYS A 32 -8.03 23.18 5.98
C LYS A 32 -9.03 23.96 5.13
N ARG A 33 -9.17 25.23 5.46
CA ARG A 33 -10.00 26.18 4.73
C ARG A 33 -9.12 27.32 4.21
N GLY A 34 -9.60 28.01 3.19
CA GLY A 34 -8.97 29.25 2.76
C GLY A 34 -8.93 30.29 3.89
N SER A 35 -7.89 31.04 3.97
CA SER A 35 -7.71 32.16 4.91
C SER A 35 -7.72 33.49 4.17
N GLN A 36 -8.06 34.56 4.89
CA GLN A 36 -7.86 35.92 4.37
C GLN A 36 -6.38 36.19 4.20
N GLY A 37 -6.01 36.88 3.13
CA GLY A 37 -4.65 37.25 2.82
C GLY A 37 -4.36 37.16 1.32
N GLU A 38 -3.09 37.42 1.00
CA GLU A 38 -2.59 37.34 -0.36
C GLU A 38 -2.67 35.91 -0.90
N PHE A 39 -2.65 35.81 -2.21
CA PHE A 39 -2.60 34.50 -2.89
C PHE A 39 -1.26 33.80 -2.62
N HIS A 40 -1.33 32.62 -2.05
CA HIS A 40 -0.20 31.79 -1.74
C HIS A 40 -0.25 30.47 -2.50
N VAL A 41 0.89 30.09 -3.09
CA VAL A 41 1.10 28.79 -3.71
C VAL A 41 2.09 28.01 -2.85
N THR A 42 1.72 26.81 -2.48
CA THR A 42 2.62 25.93 -1.70
C THR A 42 2.80 24.62 -2.43
N TYR A 43 4.04 24.27 -2.72
CA TYR A 43 4.41 22.95 -3.20
C TYR A 43 5.16 22.19 -2.11
N LYS A 44 4.72 20.97 -1.83
CA LYS A 44 5.35 20.04 -0.90
C LYS A 44 5.69 18.76 -1.61
N THR A 45 6.87 18.24 -1.37
CA THR A 45 7.28 16.93 -1.84
C THR A 45 7.90 16.13 -0.71
N LYS A 46 7.62 14.83 -0.69
CA LYS A 46 8.28 13.87 0.19
C LYS A 46 8.76 12.72 -0.68
N LEU A 47 10.05 12.48 -0.63
CA LEU A 47 10.71 11.39 -1.32
C LEU A 47 11.27 10.45 -0.26
N ALA A 48 11.09 9.14 -0.45
CA ALA A 48 11.60 8.14 0.48
C ALA A 48 12.03 6.89 -0.28
N ILE A 49 13.05 6.23 0.26
CA ILE A 49 13.47 4.89 -0.15
C ILE A 49 12.97 3.92 0.93
N ALA A 50 12.37 2.82 0.51
CA ALA A 50 11.97 1.76 1.40
C ALA A 50 12.60 0.43 0.97
N GLU A 51 13.10 -0.30 1.94
CA GLU A 51 13.73 -1.60 1.79
C GLU A 51 13.05 -2.61 2.73
N PRO A 52 13.10 -3.91 2.43
CA PRO A 52 12.64 -4.94 3.35
C PRO A 52 13.39 -4.82 4.68
N MET A 53 12.65 -4.69 5.79
CA MET A 53 13.25 -4.51 7.11
C MET A 53 13.93 -5.79 7.60
N GLN A 54 13.37 -6.95 7.26
CA GLN A 54 13.87 -8.24 7.68
C GLN A 54 13.52 -9.31 6.65
N ARG A 55 14.45 -10.20 6.37
CA ARG A 55 14.25 -11.43 5.60
C ARG A 55 14.20 -12.61 6.55
N ILE A 56 13.50 -13.65 6.15
CA ILE A 56 13.48 -14.91 6.90
C ILE A 56 14.77 -15.65 6.58
N GLU A 57 15.49 -16.08 7.60
CA GLU A 57 16.65 -16.94 7.42
C GLU A 57 16.19 -18.31 6.91
N THR A 58 16.65 -18.68 5.73
CA THR A 58 16.36 -19.98 5.07
C THR A 58 17.62 -20.80 5.00
N MET A 59 17.46 -22.11 4.83
CA MET A 59 18.60 -23.00 4.65
C MET A 59 19.44 -22.61 3.44
N GLY A 60 20.74 -22.50 3.63
CA GLY A 60 21.68 -22.33 2.56
C GLY A 60 21.81 -23.59 1.69
N PRO A 61 22.43 -23.50 0.49
CA PRO A 61 22.55 -24.63 -0.43
C PRO A 61 23.18 -25.88 0.19
N ASN A 62 24.23 -25.73 0.97
CA ASN A 62 24.92 -26.86 1.62
C ASN A 62 24.07 -27.50 2.71
N GLU A 63 23.37 -26.71 3.50
CA GLU A 63 22.48 -27.21 4.56
C GLU A 63 21.29 -27.95 3.94
N PHE A 64 20.76 -27.45 2.83
CA PHE A 64 19.69 -28.11 2.09
C PHE A 64 20.11 -29.49 1.59
N ILE A 65 21.32 -29.66 1.01
CA ILE A 65 21.82 -30.96 0.56
C ILE A 65 22.04 -31.92 1.76
N ARG A 66 22.58 -31.42 2.86
CA ARG A 66 22.71 -32.24 4.08
C ARG A 66 21.38 -32.76 4.58
N LEU A 67 20.37 -31.86 4.65
CA LEU A 67 19.01 -32.25 5.01
C LEU A 67 18.45 -33.34 4.08
N LYS A 68 18.63 -33.18 2.77
CA LYS A 68 18.18 -34.21 1.80
C LYS A 68 18.88 -35.54 1.95
N GLN A 69 20.20 -35.54 2.22
CA GLN A 69 20.96 -36.73 2.51
C GLN A 69 20.49 -37.42 3.81
N ASP A 70 20.26 -36.66 4.89
CA ASP A 70 19.75 -37.19 6.14
C ASP A 70 18.32 -37.75 6.02
N MET A 71 17.47 -37.08 5.26
CA MET A 71 16.14 -37.61 4.93
C MET A 71 16.24 -38.91 4.11
N GLY A 72 17.17 -38.99 3.17
CA GLY A 72 17.42 -40.19 2.38
C GLY A 72 17.86 -41.37 3.29
N ARG A 73 18.78 -41.14 4.22
CA ARG A 73 19.22 -42.15 5.20
C ARG A 73 18.08 -42.62 6.10
N LEU A 74 17.34 -41.69 6.66
CA LEU A 74 16.32 -41.98 7.69
C LEU A 74 15.00 -42.52 7.11
N LYS A 75 14.55 -42.00 6.00
CA LYS A 75 13.24 -42.35 5.45
C LYS A 75 13.29 -43.43 4.37
N ASN A 76 14.34 -43.43 3.55
CA ASN A 76 14.44 -44.29 2.37
C ASN A 76 15.51 -45.37 2.53
N ASN A 77 16.26 -45.43 3.64
CA ASN A 77 17.41 -46.31 3.87
C ASN A 77 18.48 -46.20 2.76
N TYR A 78 18.65 -45.01 2.20
CA TYR A 78 19.65 -44.77 1.15
C TYR A 78 21.07 -44.80 1.73
N SER A 79 22.02 -45.28 0.91
CA SER A 79 23.45 -45.29 1.23
C SER A 79 24.30 -45.17 -0.03
N GLY A 80 25.59 -44.84 0.15
CA GLY A 80 26.51 -44.74 -0.99
C GLY A 80 26.07 -43.77 -2.08
N GLU A 81 26.06 -44.22 -3.33
CA GLU A 81 25.71 -43.41 -4.49
C GLU A 81 24.28 -42.82 -4.48
N GLN A 82 23.37 -43.47 -3.72
CA GLN A 82 22.00 -42.94 -3.59
C GLN A 82 21.94 -41.60 -2.85
N LEU A 83 22.99 -41.29 -2.06
CA LEU A 83 23.12 -40.01 -1.36
C LEU A 83 23.86 -38.93 -2.20
N ASP A 84 24.41 -39.31 -3.36
CA ASP A 84 24.99 -38.32 -4.28
C ASP A 84 23.89 -37.49 -4.94
N PRO A 85 23.94 -36.16 -4.81
CA PRO A 85 22.93 -35.29 -5.42
C PRO A 85 22.78 -35.45 -6.94
N LEU A 86 23.84 -35.80 -7.65
CA LEU A 86 23.81 -35.94 -9.10
C LEU A 86 23.27 -37.30 -9.56
N VAL A 87 23.62 -38.37 -8.87
CA VAL A 87 23.30 -39.77 -9.24
C VAL A 87 22.05 -40.23 -8.50
N GLY A 88 21.98 -40.01 -7.20
CA GLY A 88 20.89 -40.43 -6.33
C GLY A 88 19.58 -39.74 -6.56
N SER A 89 18.59 -40.12 -5.76
CA SER A 89 17.21 -39.56 -5.85
C SER A 89 16.88 -38.64 -4.67
N ILE A 90 17.89 -38.01 -4.07
CA ILE A 90 17.68 -37.10 -2.92
C ILE A 90 17.20 -35.73 -3.33
N ILE A 91 17.48 -35.29 -4.55
CA ILE A 91 16.94 -34.06 -5.16
C ILE A 91 16.29 -34.40 -6.52
N SER A 92 15.44 -33.51 -7.01
CA SER A 92 14.70 -33.70 -8.26
C SER A 92 15.58 -33.55 -9.51
N ALA A 93 15.05 -33.96 -10.66
CA ALA A 93 15.77 -33.83 -11.92
C ALA A 93 16.05 -32.36 -12.28
N SER A 94 15.08 -31.47 -12.04
CA SER A 94 15.26 -30.03 -12.23
C SER A 94 16.32 -29.43 -11.30
N GLU A 95 16.34 -29.83 -10.04
CA GLU A 95 17.35 -29.38 -9.08
C GLU A 95 18.75 -29.84 -9.46
N LYS A 96 18.91 -31.07 -10.02
CA LYS A 96 20.21 -31.57 -10.49
C LYS A 96 20.82 -30.69 -11.56
N VAL A 97 20.01 -30.10 -12.44
CA VAL A 97 20.49 -29.17 -13.48
C VAL A 97 21.23 -28.00 -12.86
N ASN A 98 20.61 -27.35 -11.88
CA ASN A 98 21.21 -26.21 -11.19
C ASN A 98 22.37 -26.63 -10.28
N TYR A 99 22.23 -27.75 -9.57
CA TYR A 99 23.30 -28.28 -8.74
C TYR A 99 24.58 -28.57 -9.55
N ALA A 100 24.44 -29.24 -10.71
CA ALA A 100 25.57 -29.54 -11.58
C ALA A 100 26.27 -28.29 -12.14
N LYS A 101 25.51 -27.22 -12.36
CA LYS A 101 26.01 -25.92 -12.84
C LYS A 101 26.51 -25.02 -11.71
N GLY A 102 26.35 -25.39 -10.43
CA GLY A 102 26.65 -24.55 -9.29
C GLY A 102 25.74 -23.33 -9.16
N ILE A 103 24.54 -23.38 -9.76
CA ILE A 103 23.57 -22.28 -9.70
C ILE A 103 22.70 -22.45 -8.46
N THR A 104 22.61 -21.38 -7.66
CA THR A 104 21.75 -21.33 -6.48
C THR A 104 20.91 -20.07 -6.49
N ASN A 105 19.70 -20.14 -5.90
CA ASN A 105 18.75 -19.06 -5.81
C ASN A 105 18.43 -18.74 -4.34
N ASP A 106 18.52 -17.47 -3.96
CA ASP A 106 17.74 -16.94 -2.84
C ASP A 106 16.39 -16.45 -3.39
N TRP A 107 15.33 -17.19 -3.12
CA TRP A 107 14.00 -16.87 -3.64
C TRP A 107 13.45 -15.55 -3.10
N GLN A 108 13.94 -15.08 -1.97
CA GLN A 108 13.56 -13.80 -1.41
C GLN A 108 14.11 -12.63 -2.23
N ASP A 109 15.20 -12.80 -2.98
CA ASP A 109 15.72 -11.77 -3.90
C ASP A 109 14.77 -11.49 -5.06
N TYR A 110 13.97 -12.48 -5.46
CA TYR A 110 12.96 -12.28 -6.51
C TYR A 110 11.68 -11.66 -5.97
N VAL A 111 11.39 -11.88 -4.69
CA VAL A 111 10.14 -11.46 -4.04
C VAL A 111 10.23 -10.04 -3.51
N PHE A 112 11.39 -9.63 -3.03
CA PHE A 112 11.59 -8.32 -2.43
C PHE A 112 12.39 -7.38 -3.34
N ARG A 113 12.10 -6.11 -3.20
CA ARG A 113 12.80 -5.04 -3.92
C ARG A 113 12.95 -3.80 -3.07
N THR A 114 13.98 -3.01 -3.32
CA THR A 114 14.07 -1.63 -2.86
C THR A 114 13.17 -0.77 -3.73
N VAL A 115 12.41 0.13 -3.13
CA VAL A 115 11.44 0.98 -3.82
C VAL A 115 11.62 2.44 -3.47
N PHE A 116 11.21 3.29 -4.40
CA PHE A 116 11.19 4.73 -4.24
C PHE A 116 9.75 5.23 -4.14
N THR A 117 9.43 5.91 -3.04
CA THR A 117 8.12 6.50 -2.78
C THR A 117 8.16 7.99 -3.07
N MET A 118 7.14 8.49 -3.76
CA MET A 118 6.97 9.91 -4.06
C MET A 118 5.61 10.40 -3.58
N ASP A 119 5.58 11.51 -2.84
CA ASP A 119 4.37 12.22 -2.46
C ASP A 119 4.53 13.70 -2.84
N HIS A 120 3.71 14.17 -3.76
CA HIS A 120 3.70 15.53 -4.27
C HIS A 120 2.37 16.20 -3.94
N GLN A 121 2.43 17.41 -3.43
CA GLN A 121 1.24 18.21 -3.17
C GLN A 121 1.46 19.64 -3.64
N LEU A 122 0.55 20.14 -4.44
CA LEU A 122 0.45 21.54 -4.83
C LEU A 122 -0.84 22.11 -4.24
N SER A 123 -0.76 23.24 -3.55
CA SER A 123 -1.91 23.90 -2.96
C SER A 123 -1.89 25.40 -3.22
N PHE A 124 -3.08 25.94 -3.38
CA PHE A 124 -3.38 27.33 -3.64
C PHE A 124 -4.35 27.82 -2.58
N GLN A 125 -4.07 28.94 -1.95
CA GLN A 125 -5.00 29.55 -0.99
C GLN A 125 -4.91 31.07 -1.04
N GLY A 126 -6.01 31.71 -0.67
CA GLY A 126 -6.09 33.15 -0.60
C GLY A 126 -7.49 33.60 -0.27
N GLY A 127 -7.68 34.92 -0.24
CA GLY A 127 -8.99 35.49 -0.02
C GLY A 127 -8.97 36.88 0.55
N ASN A 128 -10.15 37.42 0.68
CA ASN A 128 -10.42 38.72 1.29
C ASN A 128 -11.49 38.57 2.41
N GLU A 129 -11.98 39.68 2.94
CA GLU A 129 -13.00 39.69 4.01
C GLU A 129 -14.31 39.00 3.63
N LYS A 130 -14.61 38.89 2.34
CA LYS A 130 -15.86 38.31 1.85
C LYS A 130 -15.68 36.89 1.29
N THR A 131 -14.54 36.60 0.67
CA THR A 131 -14.31 35.34 -0.01
C THR A 131 -13.00 34.74 0.44
N THR A 132 -13.00 33.49 0.88
CA THR A 132 -11.78 32.72 1.11
C THR A 132 -11.85 31.43 0.31
N TYR A 133 -10.73 31.02 -0.27
CA TYR A 133 -10.65 29.81 -1.07
C TYR A 133 -9.37 29.07 -0.84
N MET A 134 -9.45 27.75 -1.02
CA MET A 134 -8.32 26.83 -1.03
C MET A 134 -8.57 25.75 -2.07
N ALA A 135 -7.55 25.43 -2.84
CA ALA A 135 -7.54 24.27 -3.71
C ALA A 135 -6.22 23.52 -3.55
N SER A 136 -6.27 22.20 -3.63
CA SER A 136 -5.05 21.40 -3.64
C SER A 136 -5.19 20.19 -4.54
N VAL A 137 -4.05 19.77 -5.11
CA VAL A 137 -3.92 18.48 -5.79
C VAL A 137 -2.72 17.76 -5.19
N SER A 138 -2.88 16.47 -4.92
CA SER A 138 -1.77 15.63 -4.46
C SER A 138 -1.73 14.31 -5.21
N TYR A 139 -0.51 13.84 -5.42
CA TYR A 139 -0.22 12.56 -6.06
C TYR A 139 0.78 11.80 -5.18
N LEU A 140 0.38 10.62 -4.75
CA LEU A 140 1.21 9.68 -4.02
C LEU A 140 1.45 8.45 -4.89
N ASP A 141 2.71 8.11 -5.11
CA ASP A 141 3.17 6.83 -5.66
C ASP A 141 3.96 6.10 -4.56
N ASN A 142 3.40 5.02 -4.08
CA ASN A 142 3.95 4.25 -2.96
C ASN A 142 3.99 2.76 -3.31
N PRO A 143 4.94 2.34 -4.15
CA PRO A 143 5.14 0.92 -4.45
C PRO A 143 5.54 0.17 -3.18
N GLY A 144 5.07 -1.08 -3.05
CA GLY A 144 5.45 -1.95 -1.95
C GLY A 144 6.81 -2.61 -2.17
N VAL A 145 7.50 -2.93 -1.07
CA VAL A 145 8.76 -3.69 -1.08
C VAL A 145 8.61 -5.13 -1.57
N VAL A 146 7.41 -5.68 -1.57
CA VAL A 146 7.09 -6.93 -2.24
C VAL A 146 6.95 -6.64 -3.74
N TYR A 147 7.60 -7.45 -4.57
CA TYR A 147 7.57 -7.29 -6.03
C TYR A 147 6.14 -7.15 -6.54
N ASN A 148 5.93 -6.25 -7.50
CA ASN A 148 4.66 -5.95 -8.16
C ASN A 148 3.52 -5.43 -7.23
N SER A 149 3.78 -5.17 -5.96
CA SER A 149 2.83 -4.47 -5.09
C SER A 149 2.87 -2.97 -5.39
N ASN A 150 1.73 -2.37 -5.75
CA ASN A 150 1.65 -0.97 -6.14
C ASN A 150 0.47 -0.28 -5.44
N TYR A 151 0.69 0.95 -5.00
CA TYR A 151 -0.35 1.82 -4.48
C TYR A 151 -0.15 3.24 -4.99
N GLN A 152 -1.15 3.77 -5.67
CA GLN A 152 -1.17 5.15 -6.15
C GLN A 152 -2.44 5.85 -5.68
N ARG A 153 -2.31 7.13 -5.35
CA ARG A 153 -3.44 7.94 -4.93
C ARG A 153 -3.34 9.36 -5.49
N THR A 154 -4.38 9.75 -6.19
CA THR A 154 -4.60 11.15 -6.58
C THR A 154 -5.72 11.72 -5.72
N ASN A 155 -5.49 12.89 -5.14
CA ASN A 155 -6.50 13.62 -4.38
C ASN A 155 -6.61 15.04 -4.90
N VAL A 156 -7.84 15.48 -5.17
CA VAL A 156 -8.16 16.85 -5.53
C VAL A 156 -9.13 17.38 -4.48
N TYR A 157 -8.78 18.52 -3.91
CA TYR A 157 -9.55 19.19 -2.86
C TYR A 157 -9.80 20.63 -3.26
N ALA A 158 -11.01 21.11 -3.02
CA ALA A 158 -11.35 22.52 -3.18
C ALA A 158 -12.32 22.95 -2.08
N SER A 159 -12.12 24.15 -1.56
CA SER A 159 -12.98 24.78 -0.56
C SER A 159 -13.12 26.25 -0.88
N ILE A 160 -14.35 26.72 -0.85
CA ILE A 160 -14.70 28.14 -1.00
C ILE A 160 -15.69 28.53 0.09
N ASN A 161 -15.45 29.66 0.73
CA ASN A 161 -16.39 30.27 1.67
C ASN A 161 -16.67 31.69 1.21
N GLN A 162 -17.94 32.05 1.15
CA GLN A 162 -18.40 33.34 0.69
C GLN A 162 -19.33 33.98 1.71
N LYS A 163 -18.96 35.14 2.21
CA LYS A 163 -19.87 36.05 2.92
C LYS A 163 -20.65 36.84 1.89
N MET A 164 -21.88 36.46 1.63
CA MET A 164 -22.74 37.12 0.64
C MET A 164 -23.12 38.53 1.09
N ASN A 165 -23.45 38.66 2.37
CA ASN A 165 -23.77 39.91 3.06
C ASN A 165 -23.60 39.74 4.58
N ASP A 166 -24.04 40.69 5.41
CA ASP A 166 -23.83 40.62 6.87
C ASP A 166 -24.69 39.57 7.56
N TRP A 167 -25.71 39.07 6.93
CA TRP A 167 -26.60 38.05 7.49
C TRP A 167 -26.51 36.69 6.81
N LEU A 168 -25.85 36.56 5.64
CA LEU A 168 -25.77 35.31 4.87
C LEU A 168 -24.32 34.98 4.55
N SER A 169 -23.86 33.79 4.98
CA SER A 169 -22.63 33.18 4.51
C SER A 169 -22.87 31.76 4.00
N VAL A 170 -22.20 31.39 2.93
CA VAL A 170 -22.27 30.06 2.32
C VAL A 170 -20.87 29.50 2.15
N GLY A 171 -20.76 28.19 2.14
CA GLY A 171 -19.49 27.53 1.84
C GLY A 171 -19.70 26.18 1.20
N LEU A 172 -18.73 25.80 0.37
CA LEU A 172 -18.70 24.52 -0.30
C LEU A 172 -17.28 23.96 -0.17
N THR A 173 -17.20 22.70 0.21
CA THR A 173 -15.97 21.92 0.21
C THR A 173 -16.18 20.66 -0.60
N THR A 174 -15.29 20.39 -1.54
CA THR A 174 -15.35 19.20 -2.39
C THR A 174 -14.03 18.45 -2.30
N GLN A 175 -14.09 17.13 -2.35
CA GLN A 175 -12.93 16.26 -2.41
C GLN A 175 -13.18 15.11 -3.38
N PHE A 176 -12.25 14.91 -4.29
CA PHE A 176 -12.20 13.73 -5.15
C PHE A 176 -10.93 12.95 -4.86
N VAL A 177 -11.07 11.64 -4.63
CA VAL A 177 -9.95 10.73 -4.38
C VAL A 177 -10.05 9.56 -5.35
N ASN A 178 -9.01 9.37 -6.17
CA ASN A 178 -8.78 8.16 -6.95
C ASN A 178 -7.65 7.35 -6.30
N ARG A 179 -7.91 6.09 -6.01
CA ARG A 179 -6.94 5.15 -5.45
C ARG A 179 -6.79 3.98 -6.39
N GLU A 180 -5.56 3.61 -6.68
CA GLU A 180 -5.23 2.43 -7.45
C GLU A 180 -4.34 1.55 -6.60
N THR A 181 -4.77 0.32 -6.39
CA THR A 181 -4.01 -0.71 -5.70
C THR A 181 -3.94 -1.90 -6.63
N GLY A 182 -2.78 -2.45 -6.83
CA GLY A 182 -2.69 -3.54 -7.77
C GLY A 182 -1.34 -4.20 -7.83
N GLY A 183 -1.27 -5.11 -8.77
CA GLY A 183 -0.18 -6.02 -9.01
C GLY A 183 -0.41 -7.36 -8.33
N ALA A 184 -0.32 -8.43 -9.09
CA ALA A 184 -0.25 -9.77 -8.54
C ALA A 184 1.09 -9.94 -7.83
N THR A 185 1.05 -10.10 -6.49
CA THR A 185 2.26 -10.23 -5.68
C THR A 185 2.73 -11.68 -5.63
N PRO A 186 4.04 -11.92 -5.51
CA PRO A 186 4.58 -13.25 -5.26
C PRO A 186 4.01 -13.88 -3.99
N ASN A 187 3.96 -15.21 -3.98
CA ASN A 187 3.61 -15.96 -2.77
C ASN A 187 4.83 -16.09 -1.86
N LEU A 188 4.85 -15.34 -0.75
CA LEU A 188 5.95 -15.31 0.20
C LEU A 188 6.18 -16.66 0.90
N GLU A 189 5.10 -17.38 1.23
CA GLU A 189 5.18 -18.69 1.85
C GLU A 189 5.86 -19.71 0.91
N HIS A 190 5.50 -19.66 -0.38
CA HIS A 190 6.17 -20.50 -1.36
C HIS A 190 7.66 -20.14 -1.49
N ALA A 191 8.00 -18.85 -1.50
CA ALA A 191 9.39 -18.41 -1.66
C ALA A 191 10.32 -18.97 -0.56
N ILE A 192 9.90 -18.96 0.70
CA ILE A 192 10.72 -19.47 1.82
C ILE A 192 10.80 -21.00 1.87
N LYS A 193 9.92 -21.71 1.16
CA LYS A 193 9.88 -23.18 1.13
C LYS A 193 10.56 -23.76 -0.10
N GLN A 194 10.93 -22.94 -1.08
CA GLN A 194 11.58 -23.42 -2.30
C GLN A 194 13.00 -23.91 -2.04
N SER A 195 13.40 -24.86 -2.87
CA SER A 195 14.79 -25.32 -2.90
C SER A 195 15.73 -24.23 -3.43
N PRO A 196 16.90 -24.04 -2.83
CA PRO A 196 17.93 -23.16 -3.39
C PRO A 196 18.40 -23.59 -4.79
N TYR A 197 18.14 -24.82 -5.22
CA TYR A 197 18.47 -25.35 -6.55
C TYR A 197 17.27 -25.38 -7.49
N GLY A 198 16.11 -24.88 -7.09
CA GLY A 198 14.92 -24.80 -7.96
C GLY A 198 15.14 -23.93 -9.20
N ILE A 199 14.48 -24.27 -10.31
CA ILE A 199 14.58 -23.49 -11.54
C ILE A 199 13.60 -22.33 -11.49
N TYR A 200 14.10 -21.10 -11.59
CA TYR A 200 13.32 -19.88 -11.53
C TYR A 200 12.58 -19.57 -12.83
N LYS A 201 13.33 -19.64 -13.95
CA LYS A 201 12.82 -19.38 -15.29
C LYS A 201 13.33 -20.42 -16.26
N ASP A 202 12.55 -20.65 -17.30
CA ASP A 202 12.95 -21.49 -18.42
C ASP A 202 13.88 -20.72 -19.40
N GLU A 203 14.31 -21.40 -20.45
CA GLU A 203 15.19 -20.85 -21.49
C GLU A 203 14.53 -19.71 -22.29
N THR A 204 13.20 -19.62 -22.28
CA THR A 204 12.45 -18.54 -22.94
C THR A 204 12.28 -17.30 -22.06
N GLY A 205 12.65 -17.41 -20.77
CA GLY A 205 12.48 -16.36 -19.75
C GLY A 205 11.12 -16.38 -19.07
N ALA A 206 10.25 -17.35 -19.37
CA ALA A 206 9.01 -17.56 -18.66
C ALA A 206 9.26 -18.18 -17.28
N TYR A 207 8.39 -17.86 -16.30
CA TYR A 207 8.50 -18.46 -14.98
C TYR A 207 8.25 -19.96 -15.04
N TYR A 208 9.19 -20.75 -14.52
CA TYR A 208 9.02 -22.20 -14.44
C TYR A 208 7.88 -22.53 -13.47
N GLU A 209 6.94 -23.38 -13.87
CA GLU A 209 5.73 -23.58 -13.10
C GLU A 209 5.98 -24.32 -11.78
N GLU A 210 6.79 -25.39 -11.86
CA GLU A 210 7.17 -26.23 -10.72
C GLU A 210 8.70 -26.31 -10.58
N PRO A 211 9.32 -25.41 -9.82
CA PRO A 211 10.79 -25.33 -9.72
C PRO A 211 11.50 -26.61 -9.30
N MET A 212 10.78 -27.55 -8.69
CA MET A 212 11.34 -28.77 -8.09
C MET A 212 10.75 -30.08 -8.62
N ASP A 213 9.98 -30.09 -9.73
CA ASP A 213 9.35 -31.27 -10.38
C ASP A 213 8.38 -32.12 -9.53
N TYR A 214 8.55 -32.16 -8.22
CA TYR A 214 7.89 -33.12 -7.33
C TYR A 214 7.01 -32.49 -6.27
N SER A 215 6.87 -31.21 -6.27
CA SER A 215 6.21 -30.53 -5.17
C SER A 215 4.89 -29.89 -5.61
N ASN A 216 3.91 -29.98 -4.76
CA ASN A 216 2.73 -29.10 -4.83
C ASN A 216 3.09 -27.67 -4.44
N LEU A 217 4.32 -27.24 -4.68
CA LEU A 217 4.84 -25.92 -4.33
C LEU A 217 5.21 -25.18 -5.61
N PRO A 218 4.26 -24.46 -6.20
CA PRO A 218 4.48 -23.73 -7.44
C PRO A 218 5.48 -22.61 -7.27
N ASN A 219 6.01 -22.15 -8.39
CA ASN A 219 6.90 -20.97 -8.41
C ASN A 219 6.20 -19.77 -7.73
N PRO A 220 6.83 -19.15 -6.73
CA PRO A 220 6.26 -18.00 -6.05
C PRO A 220 5.95 -16.82 -7.00
N MET A 221 6.62 -16.76 -8.14
CA MET A 221 6.50 -15.69 -9.14
C MET A 221 5.55 -16.01 -10.29
N LYS A 222 4.92 -17.19 -10.36
CA LYS A 222 4.16 -17.61 -11.54
C LYS A 222 3.01 -16.66 -11.90
N ASP A 223 2.36 -16.10 -10.90
CA ASP A 223 1.16 -15.27 -11.10
C ASP A 223 1.46 -13.76 -11.14
N VAL A 224 2.73 -13.34 -11.04
CA VAL A 224 3.07 -11.91 -10.96
C VAL A 224 2.74 -11.11 -12.22
N ASN A 225 2.56 -11.78 -13.35
CA ASN A 225 2.15 -11.14 -14.61
C ASN A 225 0.62 -11.03 -14.75
N ALA A 226 -0.16 -11.58 -13.81
CA ALA A 226 -1.60 -11.47 -13.84
C ALA A 226 -2.03 -10.02 -13.58
N ASP A 227 -2.99 -9.53 -14.35
CA ASP A 227 -3.55 -8.20 -14.14
C ASP A 227 -4.50 -8.23 -12.94
N GLN A 228 -4.03 -7.68 -11.81
CA GLN A 228 -4.80 -7.54 -10.57
C GLN A 228 -4.82 -6.08 -10.15
N LYS A 229 -5.59 -5.27 -10.85
CA LYS A 229 -5.75 -3.85 -10.54
C LYS A 229 -7.11 -3.59 -9.88
N ARG A 230 -7.10 -2.92 -8.74
CA ARG A 230 -8.29 -2.45 -8.05
C ARG A 230 -8.27 -0.92 -8.01
N THR A 231 -9.31 -0.31 -8.55
CA THR A 231 -9.49 1.14 -8.53
C THR A 231 -10.64 1.53 -7.62
N GLY A 232 -10.41 2.46 -6.72
CA GLY A 232 -11.43 3.04 -5.86
C GLY A 232 -11.53 4.54 -6.11
N ARG A 233 -12.74 5.04 -6.38
CA ARG A 233 -13.01 6.47 -6.59
C ARG A 233 -14.03 6.94 -5.58
N ASN A 234 -13.70 8.02 -4.88
CA ASN A 234 -14.60 8.65 -3.92
C ASN A 234 -14.74 10.12 -4.26
N PHE A 235 -15.97 10.60 -4.26
CA PHE A 235 -16.29 12.01 -4.34
C PHE A 235 -17.10 12.40 -3.10
N MET A 236 -16.71 13.48 -2.45
CA MET A 236 -17.41 14.05 -1.31
C MET A 236 -17.64 15.54 -1.59
N ALA A 237 -18.81 16.03 -1.24
CA ALA A 237 -19.14 17.43 -1.26
C ALA A 237 -19.90 17.77 0.02
N ASN A 238 -19.47 18.83 0.69
CA ASN A 238 -20.12 19.34 1.90
C ASN A 238 -20.39 20.83 1.70
N GLY A 239 -21.63 21.20 1.87
CA GLY A 239 -22.06 22.59 1.84
C GLY A 239 -22.52 23.06 3.22
N PHE A 240 -22.41 24.34 3.48
CA PHE A 240 -23.05 24.96 4.63
C PHE A 240 -23.70 26.30 4.24
N LEU A 241 -24.71 26.64 5.02
CA LEU A 241 -25.40 27.92 4.95
C LEU A 241 -25.54 28.45 6.37
N ASP A 242 -25.01 29.65 6.61
CA ASP A 242 -25.13 30.39 7.87
C ASP A 242 -26.01 31.62 7.68
N LEU A 243 -27.08 31.69 8.48
CA LEU A 243 -27.99 32.83 8.50
C LEU A 243 -27.93 33.51 9.88
N LYS A 244 -27.67 34.81 9.92
CA LYS A 244 -27.85 35.63 11.09
C LYS A 244 -29.26 36.24 10.99
N LEU A 245 -30.11 35.86 11.90
CA LEU A 245 -31.51 36.34 11.90
C LEU A 245 -31.62 37.77 12.47
N PRO A 246 -32.67 38.51 12.17
CA PRO A 246 -32.83 39.91 12.64
C PRO A 246 -33.03 40.04 14.16
N VAL A 247 -33.11 38.91 14.88
CA VAL A 247 -33.14 38.85 16.36
C VAL A 247 -31.73 38.75 16.87
N LYS A 248 -31.31 39.68 17.74
CA LYS A 248 -29.97 39.75 18.28
C LYS A 248 -29.59 38.44 18.97
N GLY A 249 -28.48 37.84 18.55
CA GLY A 249 -27.96 36.58 19.09
C GLY A 249 -28.56 35.31 18.48
N LEU A 250 -29.51 35.42 17.52
CA LEU A 250 -30.11 34.28 16.87
C LEU A 250 -29.44 34.00 15.50
N SER A 251 -28.90 32.81 15.33
CA SER A 251 -28.33 32.34 14.06
C SER A 251 -28.84 30.94 13.72
N PHE A 252 -28.90 30.66 12.45
CA PHE A 252 -29.24 29.33 11.91
C PHE A 252 -28.12 28.82 11.03
N ARG A 253 -27.67 27.59 11.26
CA ARG A 253 -26.69 26.90 10.41
C ARG A 253 -27.29 25.60 9.89
N SER A 254 -27.22 25.42 8.58
CA SER A 254 -27.49 24.13 7.91
C SER A 254 -26.22 23.59 7.26
N GLN A 255 -26.02 22.28 7.35
CA GLN A 255 -24.94 21.55 6.67
C GLN A 255 -25.56 20.38 5.90
N PHE A 256 -25.06 20.12 4.71
CA PHE A 256 -25.54 19.08 3.80
C PHE A 256 -24.41 18.51 2.98
#